data_f112672074f6a42ddf0547b63dc68261
#
_entry.id   f112672074f6a42ddf0547b63dc68261
#
_cell.length_a   1.000
_cell.length_b   1.000
_cell.length_c   1.000
_cell.angle_alpha   90.00
_cell.angle_beta   90.00
_cell.angle_gamma   90.00
#
_symmetry.space_group_name_H-M   'P 1'
#
loop_
_entity.id
_entity.type
_entity.pdbx_description
1 polymer ?
#
loop_
_entity_poly.entity_id
_entity_poly.type
_entity_poly.pdbx_seq_one_letter_code
_entity_poly.pdbx_strand_id
1 'polypeptide(L)'
;AAKPGTGFLPPASSNAHVIDSVYVIVNDEVITRREVDQRVAEITQRLKAQGAQMPAEEDLRRQVVEAMITERAQLQLAKEMGVRIDDTTLDRAIGRIAENQKMTVQDMRNAMEKDGLAFSQFREQIRNEIMMQRLVEHEVDSKIQVTDAEIDTYLAAEKAAAADRVEMDISQILVRIPENASPEQIAARKARADEVARQLRTGADFAKMATTYSDSPDALKGGS
;
A
#
# COMPACT_ATOMS: atom_id res chain seq x y z
N ALA A 1 14.90 -82.65 -15.24
CA ALA A 1 14.83 -81.52 -14.28
C ALA A 1 15.32 -80.26 -14.99
N ALA A 2 14.41 -79.40 -15.35
CA ALA A 2 14.72 -78.10 -15.99
C ALA A 2 14.87 -77.05 -14.91
N LYS A 3 15.98 -76.28 -14.93
CA LYS A 3 16.24 -75.13 -14.04
C LYS A 3 15.33 -73.95 -14.50
N PRO A 4 14.71 -73.21 -13.55
CA PRO A 4 14.00 -72.00 -13.89
C PRO A 4 14.99 -70.90 -14.29
N GLY A 5 14.72 -70.24 -15.44
CA GLY A 5 15.51 -69.13 -15.94
C GLY A 5 15.43 -67.92 -15.03
N THR A 6 16.59 -67.38 -14.67
CA THR A 6 16.73 -66.08 -14.05
C THR A 6 16.19 -65.00 -14.95
N GLY A 7 15.02 -64.45 -14.59
CA GLY A 7 14.45 -63.29 -15.26
C GLY A 7 15.41 -62.08 -15.19
N PHE A 8 15.86 -61.66 -16.34
CA PHE A 8 16.65 -60.45 -16.51
C PHE A 8 15.75 -59.26 -16.22
N LEU A 9 15.84 -58.69 -15.03
CA LEU A 9 15.30 -57.37 -14.77
C LEU A 9 16.23 -56.37 -15.47
N PRO A 10 15.70 -55.49 -16.35
CA PRO A 10 16.52 -54.45 -16.95
C PRO A 10 17.10 -53.58 -15.83
N PRO A 11 18.36 -53.12 -15.96
CA PRO A 11 18.93 -52.19 -14.99
C PRO A 11 18.04 -50.96 -14.88
N ALA A 12 17.68 -50.58 -13.65
CA ALA A 12 16.99 -49.36 -13.39
C ALA A 12 17.78 -48.21 -14.04
N SER A 13 17.20 -47.54 -15.05
CA SER A 13 17.85 -46.41 -15.70
C SER A 13 18.15 -45.36 -14.67
N SER A 14 19.43 -45.10 -14.43
CA SER A 14 19.97 -44.13 -13.47
C SER A 14 19.77 -42.66 -13.88
N ASN A 15 18.84 -42.36 -14.78
CA ASN A 15 18.52 -41.03 -15.25
C ASN A 15 17.14 -40.56 -14.77
N ALA A 16 16.74 -40.91 -13.56
CA ALA A 16 15.59 -40.27 -12.93
C ALA A 16 16.01 -38.85 -12.52
N HIS A 17 15.73 -37.86 -13.35
CA HIS A 17 15.82 -36.47 -12.94
C HIS A 17 14.70 -36.20 -11.93
N VAL A 18 15.06 -35.78 -10.72
CA VAL A 18 14.11 -35.29 -9.74
C VAL A 18 13.51 -34.00 -10.32
N ILE A 19 12.25 -34.07 -10.73
CA ILE A 19 11.54 -32.91 -11.33
C ILE A 19 11.15 -31.92 -10.23
N ASP A 20 10.76 -32.42 -9.04
CA ASP A 20 10.42 -31.64 -7.86
C ASP A 20 10.51 -32.52 -6.61
N SER A 21 10.49 -31.92 -5.43
CA SER A 21 10.53 -32.64 -4.15
C SER A 21 9.60 -31.97 -3.13
N VAL A 22 9.04 -32.77 -2.23
CA VAL A 22 8.28 -32.27 -1.09
C VAL A 22 9.18 -31.44 -0.21
N TYR A 23 8.72 -30.24 0.13
CA TYR A 23 9.40 -29.36 1.08
C TYR A 23 8.70 -29.37 2.44
N VAL A 24 7.37 -29.17 2.45
CA VAL A 24 6.52 -29.16 3.64
C VAL A 24 5.20 -29.85 3.31
N ILE A 25 4.59 -30.52 4.29
CA ILE A 25 3.22 -31.03 4.21
C ILE A 25 2.37 -30.20 5.17
N VAL A 26 1.28 -29.63 4.66
CA VAL A 26 0.30 -28.86 5.42
C VAL A 26 -1.03 -29.65 5.39
N ASN A 27 -1.32 -30.35 6.48
CA ASN A 27 -2.41 -31.33 6.58
C ASN A 27 -2.29 -32.41 5.48
N ASP A 28 -3.10 -32.34 4.43
CA ASP A 28 -3.14 -33.27 3.30
C ASP A 28 -2.56 -32.70 2.00
N GLU A 29 -2.13 -31.43 2.01
CA GLU A 29 -1.55 -30.76 0.84
C GLU A 29 -0.03 -30.60 0.97
N VAL A 30 0.66 -30.65 -0.16
CA VAL A 30 2.12 -30.54 -0.24
C VAL A 30 2.50 -29.14 -0.72
N ILE A 31 3.55 -28.56 -0.11
CA ILE A 31 4.31 -27.45 -0.66
C ILE A 31 5.62 -28.03 -1.18
N THR A 32 5.90 -27.83 -2.47
CA THR A 32 7.10 -28.35 -3.11
C THR A 32 8.28 -27.39 -2.98
N ARG A 33 9.50 -27.91 -3.17
CA ARG A 33 10.72 -27.11 -3.21
C ARG A 33 10.65 -26.06 -4.32
N ARG A 34 10.13 -26.43 -5.47
CA ARG A 34 9.99 -25.53 -6.61
C ARG A 34 9.06 -24.37 -6.31
N GLU A 35 7.92 -24.61 -5.63
CA GLU A 35 7.01 -23.54 -5.20
C GLU A 35 7.71 -22.56 -4.25
N VAL A 36 8.48 -23.07 -3.28
CA VAL A 36 9.24 -22.22 -2.36
C VAL A 36 10.30 -21.41 -3.10
N ASP A 37 11.09 -22.03 -3.97
CA ASP A 37 12.16 -21.33 -4.71
C ASP A 37 11.58 -20.25 -5.63
N GLN A 38 10.45 -20.52 -6.29
CA GLN A 38 9.75 -19.53 -7.11
C GLN A 38 9.26 -18.36 -6.26
N ARG A 39 8.62 -18.61 -5.14
CA ARG A 39 8.10 -17.54 -4.25
C ARG A 39 9.25 -16.70 -3.67
N VAL A 40 10.36 -17.31 -3.28
CA VAL A 40 11.56 -16.59 -2.83
C VAL A 40 12.11 -15.69 -3.93
N ALA A 41 12.18 -16.19 -5.17
CA ALA A 41 12.67 -15.42 -6.30
C ALA A 41 11.77 -14.20 -6.59
N GLU A 42 10.44 -14.38 -6.58
CA GLU A 42 9.46 -13.30 -6.80
C GLU A 42 9.60 -12.20 -5.73
N ILE A 43 9.69 -12.58 -4.45
CA ILE A 43 9.85 -11.62 -3.34
C ILE A 43 11.19 -10.91 -3.44
N THR A 44 12.27 -11.62 -3.78
CA THR A 44 13.60 -11.06 -3.98
C THR A 44 13.60 -10.00 -5.08
N GLN A 45 12.96 -10.28 -6.22
CA GLN A 45 12.83 -9.32 -7.32
C GLN A 45 12.04 -8.07 -6.89
N ARG A 46 10.94 -8.25 -6.16
CA ARG A 46 10.12 -7.15 -5.66
C ARG A 46 10.89 -6.25 -4.70
N LEU A 47 11.61 -6.83 -3.73
CA LEU A 47 12.45 -6.08 -2.78
C LEU A 47 13.54 -5.29 -3.51
N LYS A 48 14.22 -5.90 -4.49
CA LYS A 48 15.22 -5.21 -5.33
C LYS A 48 14.62 -4.04 -6.11
N ALA A 49 13.44 -4.22 -6.69
CA ALA A 49 12.77 -3.16 -7.45
C ALA A 49 12.36 -1.98 -6.55
N GLN A 50 12.07 -2.23 -5.26
CA GLN A 50 11.72 -1.22 -4.27
C GLN A 50 12.95 -0.59 -3.60
N GLY A 51 14.17 -1.02 -3.91
CA GLY A 51 15.39 -0.56 -3.24
C GLY A 51 15.46 -0.92 -1.76
N ALA A 52 14.69 -1.93 -1.32
CA ALA A 52 14.66 -2.35 0.07
C ALA A 52 15.93 -3.12 0.45
N GLN A 53 16.31 -3.05 1.73
CA GLN A 53 17.42 -3.83 2.26
C GLN A 53 17.09 -5.32 2.20
N MET A 54 17.99 -6.12 1.61
CA MET A 54 17.80 -7.57 1.49
C MET A 54 18.08 -8.26 2.82
N PRO A 55 17.15 -9.06 3.34
CA PRO A 55 17.42 -9.93 4.49
C PRO A 55 18.39 -11.06 4.09
N ALA A 56 18.94 -11.76 5.09
CA ALA A 56 19.72 -12.97 4.81
C ALA A 56 18.85 -14.00 4.07
N GLU A 57 19.44 -14.73 3.13
CA GLU A 57 18.69 -15.66 2.26
C GLU A 57 17.93 -16.74 3.07
N GLU A 58 18.56 -17.26 4.12
CA GLU A 58 17.93 -18.26 4.99
C GLU A 58 16.73 -17.70 5.77
N ASP A 59 16.84 -16.45 6.25
CA ASP A 59 15.75 -15.79 6.96
C ASP A 59 14.59 -15.48 6.02
N LEU A 60 14.89 -14.99 4.82
CA LEU A 60 13.88 -14.76 3.80
C LEU A 60 13.16 -16.06 3.45
N ARG A 61 13.89 -17.13 3.20
CA ARG A 61 13.34 -18.45 2.88
C ARG A 61 12.44 -18.97 4.00
N ARG A 62 12.87 -18.87 5.25
CA ARG A 62 12.08 -19.28 6.42
C ARG A 62 10.76 -18.50 6.48
N GLN A 63 10.81 -17.18 6.39
CA GLN A 63 9.62 -16.33 6.40
C GLN A 63 8.65 -16.65 5.26
N VAL A 64 9.19 -16.90 4.06
CA VAL A 64 8.39 -17.30 2.90
C VAL A 64 7.69 -18.63 3.15
N VAL A 65 8.40 -19.63 3.69
CA VAL A 65 7.82 -20.94 3.98
C VAL A 65 6.73 -20.83 5.05
N GLU A 66 6.95 -20.08 6.12
CA GLU A 66 5.95 -19.85 7.17
C GLU A 66 4.69 -19.17 6.60
N ALA A 67 4.88 -18.17 5.73
CA ALA A 67 3.77 -17.50 5.05
C ALA A 67 3.00 -18.46 4.13
N MET A 68 3.71 -19.29 3.35
CA MET A 68 3.09 -20.30 2.47
C MET A 68 2.31 -21.37 3.27
N ILE A 69 2.83 -21.81 4.41
CA ILE A 69 2.12 -22.74 5.31
C ILE A 69 0.82 -22.12 5.80
N THR A 70 0.90 -20.88 6.29
CA THR A 70 -0.27 -20.13 6.78
C THR A 70 -1.31 -19.94 5.68
N GLU A 71 -0.90 -19.49 4.50
CA GLU A 71 -1.77 -19.33 3.33
C GLU A 71 -2.45 -20.65 2.95
N ARG A 72 -1.70 -21.76 2.92
CA ARG A 72 -2.25 -23.08 2.59
C ARG A 72 -3.28 -23.55 3.61
N ALA A 73 -2.99 -23.41 4.90
CA ALA A 73 -3.91 -23.77 5.98
C ALA A 73 -5.21 -22.92 5.94
N GLN A 74 -5.08 -21.64 5.68
CA GLN A 74 -6.23 -20.74 5.56
C GLN A 74 -7.11 -21.08 4.35
N LEU A 75 -6.51 -21.40 3.19
CA LEU A 75 -7.24 -21.83 2.01
C LEU A 75 -7.99 -23.16 2.25
N GLN A 76 -7.38 -24.08 2.99
CA GLN A 76 -8.05 -25.32 3.39
C GLN A 76 -9.26 -25.02 4.29
N LEU A 77 -9.08 -24.18 5.30
CA LEU A 77 -10.17 -23.74 6.18
C LEU A 77 -11.30 -23.08 5.39
N ALA A 78 -10.97 -22.20 4.46
CA ALA A 78 -11.99 -21.56 3.60
C ALA A 78 -12.79 -22.59 2.81
N LYS A 79 -12.12 -23.61 2.25
CA LYS A 79 -12.78 -24.72 1.51
C LYS A 79 -13.67 -25.55 2.43
N GLU A 80 -13.22 -25.88 3.65
CA GLU A 80 -13.98 -26.61 4.64
C GLU A 80 -15.23 -25.85 5.08
N MET A 81 -15.12 -24.53 5.20
CA MET A 81 -16.26 -23.64 5.52
C MET A 81 -17.20 -23.42 4.33
N GLY A 82 -16.94 -24.03 3.19
CA GLY A 82 -17.77 -23.93 1.98
C GLY A 82 -17.60 -22.62 1.22
N VAL A 83 -16.55 -21.84 1.49
CA VAL A 83 -16.24 -20.64 0.70
C VAL A 83 -15.82 -21.06 -0.70
N ARG A 84 -16.65 -20.72 -1.69
CA ARG A 84 -16.41 -21.02 -3.11
C ARG A 84 -16.48 -19.75 -3.94
N ILE A 85 -15.61 -19.68 -4.92
CA ILE A 85 -15.57 -18.59 -5.88
C ILE A 85 -15.96 -19.15 -7.23
N ASP A 86 -17.12 -18.75 -7.72
CA ASP A 86 -17.60 -19.11 -9.07
C ASP A 86 -16.83 -18.33 -10.15
N ASP A 87 -16.82 -18.88 -11.37
CA ASP A 87 -16.08 -18.28 -12.49
C ASP A 87 -16.60 -16.89 -12.86
N THR A 88 -17.89 -16.61 -12.69
CA THR A 88 -18.48 -15.30 -12.97
C THR A 88 -17.90 -14.24 -12.03
N THR A 89 -17.77 -14.56 -10.74
CA THR A 89 -17.16 -13.68 -9.75
C THR A 89 -15.68 -13.45 -10.04
N LEU A 90 -14.97 -14.52 -10.41
CA LEU A 90 -13.55 -14.46 -10.78
C LEU A 90 -13.33 -13.61 -12.04
N ASP A 91 -14.11 -13.84 -13.08
CA ASP A 91 -14.01 -13.09 -14.35
C ASP A 91 -14.29 -11.61 -14.15
N ARG A 92 -15.26 -11.27 -13.29
CA ARG A 92 -15.56 -9.89 -12.93
C ARG A 92 -14.39 -9.23 -12.16
N ALA A 93 -13.76 -9.97 -11.27
CA ALA A 93 -12.58 -9.46 -10.53
C ALA A 93 -11.40 -9.20 -11.48
N ILE A 94 -11.11 -10.14 -12.36
CA ILE A 94 -10.05 -10.01 -13.39
C ILE A 94 -10.36 -8.84 -14.34
N GLY A 95 -11.62 -8.68 -14.74
CA GLY A 95 -12.06 -7.55 -15.55
C GLY A 95 -11.75 -6.20 -14.92
N ARG A 96 -12.05 -6.03 -13.61
CA ARG A 96 -11.70 -4.81 -12.87
C ARG A 96 -10.20 -4.56 -12.78
N ILE A 97 -9.40 -5.63 -12.61
CA ILE A 97 -7.94 -5.50 -12.59
C ILE A 97 -7.44 -5.00 -13.95
N ALA A 98 -7.95 -5.55 -15.04
CA ALA A 98 -7.61 -5.13 -16.41
C ALA A 98 -8.02 -3.67 -16.67
N GLU A 99 -9.25 -3.28 -16.29
CA GLU A 99 -9.75 -1.90 -16.40
C GLU A 99 -8.88 -0.90 -15.62
N ASN A 100 -8.46 -1.23 -14.40
CA ASN A 100 -7.57 -0.40 -13.60
C ASN A 100 -6.21 -0.19 -14.28
N GLN A 101 -5.76 -1.17 -15.06
CA GLN A 101 -4.54 -1.07 -15.87
C GLN A 101 -4.79 -0.49 -17.27
N LYS A 102 -6.03 -0.05 -17.56
CA LYS A 102 -6.46 0.52 -18.86
C LYS A 102 -6.24 -0.43 -20.04
N MET A 103 -6.47 -1.72 -19.83
CA MET A 103 -6.36 -2.76 -20.84
C MET A 103 -7.57 -3.70 -20.80
N THR A 104 -7.75 -4.49 -21.88
CA THR A 104 -8.72 -5.57 -21.87
C THR A 104 -8.15 -6.82 -21.20
N VAL A 105 -9.01 -7.73 -20.75
CA VAL A 105 -8.58 -9.03 -20.21
C VAL A 105 -7.75 -9.81 -21.23
N GLN A 106 -8.07 -9.68 -22.53
CA GLN A 106 -7.30 -10.34 -23.58
C GLN A 106 -5.90 -9.74 -23.74
N ASP A 107 -5.77 -8.40 -23.68
CA ASP A 107 -4.46 -7.74 -23.74
C ASP A 107 -3.62 -8.12 -22.54
N MET A 108 -4.22 -8.19 -21.35
CA MET A 108 -3.56 -8.66 -20.13
C MET A 108 -3.05 -10.09 -20.29
N ARG A 109 -3.88 -11.00 -20.79
CA ARG A 109 -3.48 -12.38 -21.08
C ARG A 109 -2.29 -12.42 -22.02
N ASN A 110 -2.37 -11.72 -23.15
CA ASN A 110 -1.31 -11.70 -24.16
C ASN A 110 0.00 -11.14 -23.59
N ALA A 111 -0.06 -10.10 -22.76
CA ALA A 111 1.10 -9.53 -22.09
C ALA A 111 1.75 -10.54 -21.14
N MET A 112 0.95 -11.20 -20.30
CA MET A 112 1.44 -12.21 -19.36
C MET A 112 2.09 -13.40 -20.06
N GLU A 113 1.44 -13.92 -21.11
CA GLU A 113 1.96 -15.05 -21.91
C GLU A 113 3.29 -14.68 -22.60
N LYS A 114 3.42 -13.43 -23.09
CA LYS A 114 4.67 -12.91 -23.67
C LYS A 114 5.79 -12.87 -22.64
N ASP A 115 5.47 -12.58 -21.38
CA ASP A 115 6.42 -12.56 -20.27
C ASP A 115 6.64 -13.97 -19.67
N GLY A 116 6.06 -15.03 -20.29
CA GLY A 116 6.20 -16.41 -19.84
C GLY A 116 5.35 -16.78 -18.63
N LEU A 117 4.37 -15.95 -18.26
CA LEU A 117 3.47 -16.18 -17.13
C LEU A 117 2.16 -16.84 -17.63
N ALA A 118 1.79 -17.97 -17.02
CA ALA A 118 0.55 -18.65 -17.38
C ALA A 118 -0.66 -17.89 -16.80
N PHE A 119 -1.57 -17.45 -17.68
CA PHE A 119 -2.80 -16.77 -17.27
C PHE A 119 -3.68 -17.64 -16.37
N SER A 120 -3.64 -18.96 -16.50
CA SER A 120 -4.33 -19.89 -15.60
C SER A 120 -3.81 -19.82 -14.15
N GLN A 121 -2.51 -19.68 -13.94
CA GLN A 121 -1.92 -19.49 -12.61
C GLN A 121 -2.35 -18.16 -12.00
N PHE A 122 -2.38 -17.10 -12.78
CA PHE A 122 -2.91 -15.81 -12.35
C PHE A 122 -4.38 -15.91 -11.93
N ARG A 123 -5.22 -16.62 -12.70
CA ARG A 123 -6.62 -16.85 -12.34
C ARG A 123 -6.77 -17.55 -10.98
N GLU A 124 -5.97 -18.59 -10.74
CA GLU A 124 -5.98 -19.30 -9.44
C GLU A 124 -5.48 -18.40 -8.29
N GLN A 125 -4.47 -17.58 -8.54
CA GLN A 125 -4.00 -16.62 -7.54
C GLN A 125 -5.13 -15.65 -7.14
N ILE A 126 -5.82 -15.04 -8.11
CA ILE A 126 -6.94 -14.14 -7.83
C ILE A 126 -8.09 -14.87 -7.14
N ARG A 127 -8.36 -16.12 -7.51
CA ARG A 127 -9.37 -16.95 -6.83
C ARG A 127 -9.01 -17.15 -5.35
N ASN A 128 -7.77 -17.47 -5.08
CA ASN A 128 -7.27 -17.66 -3.71
C ASN A 128 -7.31 -16.35 -2.91
N GLU A 129 -6.94 -15.22 -3.50
CA GLU A 129 -7.03 -13.90 -2.86
C GLU A 129 -8.47 -13.56 -2.46
N ILE A 130 -9.44 -13.76 -3.36
CA ILE A 130 -10.87 -13.55 -3.06
C ILE A 130 -11.35 -14.52 -1.98
N MET A 131 -10.91 -15.78 -2.03
CA MET A 131 -11.26 -16.80 -1.02
C MET A 131 -10.75 -16.40 0.36
N MET A 132 -9.50 -15.93 0.44
CA MET A 132 -8.87 -15.44 1.66
C MET A 132 -9.61 -14.22 2.22
N GLN A 133 -9.96 -13.26 1.36
CA GLN A 133 -10.73 -12.10 1.76
C GLN A 133 -12.08 -12.50 2.37
N ARG A 134 -12.82 -13.40 1.72
CA ARG A 134 -14.11 -13.89 2.24
C ARG A 134 -13.96 -14.65 3.56
N LEU A 135 -12.87 -15.39 3.73
CA LEU A 135 -12.59 -16.05 5.00
C LEU A 135 -12.40 -15.03 6.12
N VAL A 136 -11.61 -13.98 5.87
CA VAL A 136 -11.38 -12.89 6.84
C VAL A 136 -12.69 -12.17 7.15
N GLU A 137 -13.47 -11.80 6.15
CA GLU A 137 -14.79 -11.17 6.32
C GLU A 137 -15.70 -12.02 7.22
N HIS A 138 -15.71 -13.33 7.01
CA HIS A 138 -16.55 -14.25 7.76
C HIS A 138 -16.04 -14.50 9.20
N GLU A 139 -14.74 -14.76 9.35
CA GLU A 139 -14.17 -15.20 10.64
C GLU A 139 -13.69 -14.06 11.54
N VAL A 140 -13.40 -12.92 10.98
CA VAL A 140 -12.87 -11.77 11.72
C VAL A 140 -13.85 -10.61 11.70
N ASP A 141 -14.13 -10.05 10.53
CA ASP A 141 -14.87 -8.78 10.42
C ASP A 141 -16.30 -8.90 10.93
N SER A 142 -16.98 -10.03 10.67
CA SER A 142 -18.32 -10.29 11.17
C SER A 142 -18.42 -10.41 12.71
N LYS A 143 -17.29 -10.65 13.38
CA LYS A 143 -17.20 -10.79 14.84
C LYS A 143 -16.75 -9.50 15.53
N ILE A 144 -16.27 -8.51 14.75
CA ILE A 144 -15.90 -7.21 15.28
C ILE A 144 -17.15 -6.36 15.48
N GLN A 145 -17.39 -5.97 16.72
CA GLN A 145 -18.46 -5.03 17.07
C GLN A 145 -17.84 -3.76 17.63
N VAL A 146 -17.98 -2.66 16.92
CA VAL A 146 -17.56 -1.35 17.39
C VAL A 146 -18.72 -0.72 18.15
N THR A 147 -18.50 -0.39 19.42
CA THR A 147 -19.50 0.24 20.25
C THR A 147 -19.52 1.76 20.08
N ASP A 148 -20.65 2.41 20.33
CA ASP A 148 -20.76 3.88 20.29
C ASP A 148 -19.74 4.55 21.24
N ALA A 149 -19.46 3.94 22.40
CA ALA A 149 -18.46 4.44 23.33
C ALA A 149 -17.03 4.43 22.77
N GLU A 150 -16.66 3.42 21.97
CA GLU A 150 -15.36 3.37 21.28
C GLU A 150 -15.28 4.45 20.20
N ILE A 151 -16.37 4.66 19.46
CA ILE A 151 -16.48 5.74 18.46
C ILE A 151 -16.33 7.10 19.14
N ASP A 152 -17.03 7.35 20.22
CA ASP A 152 -16.95 8.61 20.97
C ASP A 152 -15.55 8.84 21.53
N THR A 153 -14.90 7.81 22.06
CA THR A 153 -13.52 7.87 22.54
C THR A 153 -12.54 8.22 21.41
N TYR A 154 -12.67 7.59 20.27
CA TYR A 154 -11.86 7.87 19.10
C TYR A 154 -12.04 9.32 18.62
N LEU A 155 -13.29 9.76 18.48
CA LEU A 155 -13.62 11.12 18.06
C LEU A 155 -13.11 12.18 19.05
N ALA A 156 -13.16 11.90 20.35
CA ALA A 156 -12.60 12.79 21.38
C ALA A 156 -11.08 12.89 21.25
N ALA A 157 -10.38 11.78 21.01
CA ALA A 157 -8.94 11.76 20.80
C ALA A 157 -8.53 12.51 19.52
N GLU A 158 -9.27 12.31 18.40
CA GLU A 158 -9.03 13.03 17.15
C GLU A 158 -9.26 14.55 17.30
N LYS A 159 -10.31 14.96 18.01
CA LYS A 159 -10.56 16.38 18.31
C LYS A 159 -9.46 17.00 19.17
N ALA A 160 -8.94 16.27 20.17
CA ALA A 160 -7.83 16.71 20.97
C ALA A 160 -6.55 16.87 20.14
N ALA A 161 -6.23 15.90 19.29
CA ALA A 161 -5.09 15.94 18.38
C ALA A 161 -5.22 17.06 17.32
N ALA A 162 -6.44 17.34 16.85
CA ALA A 162 -6.72 18.44 15.93
C ALA A 162 -6.61 19.81 16.62
N ALA A 163 -6.94 19.91 17.91
CA ALA A 163 -6.80 21.15 18.68
C ALA A 163 -5.34 21.57 18.85
N ASP A 164 -4.39 20.62 18.84
CA ASP A 164 -2.96 20.92 18.86
C ASP A 164 -2.41 21.36 17.48
N ARG A 165 -3.18 21.19 16.41
CA ARG A 165 -2.86 21.67 15.06
C ARG A 165 -3.52 23.02 14.85
N VAL A 166 -2.91 24.09 15.39
CA VAL A 166 -3.36 25.45 15.14
C VAL A 166 -2.94 25.82 13.71
N GLU A 167 -3.89 25.81 12.77
CA GLU A 167 -3.70 26.50 11.50
C GLU A 167 -3.80 28.00 11.78
N MET A 168 -2.68 28.71 11.58
CA MET A 168 -2.64 30.16 11.69
C MET A 168 -2.64 30.75 10.29
N ASP A 169 -3.69 31.52 9.99
CA ASP A 169 -3.71 32.39 8.83
C ASP A 169 -3.07 33.71 9.23
N ILE A 170 -1.94 34.04 8.60
CA ILE A 170 -1.13 35.22 8.96
C ILE A 170 -1.21 36.22 7.81
N SER A 171 -1.70 37.41 8.13
CA SER A 171 -1.67 38.54 7.20
C SER A 171 -0.64 39.57 7.66
N GLN A 172 0.05 40.21 6.72
CA GLN A 172 1.08 41.22 7.02
C GLN A 172 0.85 42.56 6.30
N ILE A 173 1.27 43.61 6.95
CA ILE A 173 1.42 44.93 6.35
C ILE A 173 2.88 45.32 6.39
N LEU A 174 3.50 45.49 5.22
CA LEU A 174 4.91 45.83 5.09
C LEU A 174 5.05 47.33 4.80
N VAL A 175 5.81 48.05 5.61
CA VAL A 175 6.21 49.45 5.32
C VAL A 175 7.70 49.42 5.01
N ARG A 176 8.05 49.52 3.73
CA ARG A 176 9.44 49.43 3.26
C ARG A 176 10.22 50.71 3.51
N ILE A 177 11.45 50.54 3.98
CA ILE A 177 12.42 51.63 4.07
C ILE A 177 13.46 51.41 2.96
N PRO A 178 13.68 52.41 2.06
CA PRO A 178 14.74 52.34 1.03
C PRO A 178 16.13 52.15 1.63
N GLU A 179 17.05 51.46 0.98
CA GLU A 179 18.39 51.16 1.46
C GLU A 179 19.23 52.42 1.78
N ASN A 180 18.99 53.50 1.04
CA ASN A 180 19.71 54.80 1.22
C ASN A 180 18.79 55.89 1.80
N ALA A 181 17.84 55.51 2.67
CA ALA A 181 16.92 56.47 3.26
C ALA A 181 17.63 57.41 4.25
N SER A 182 17.29 58.70 4.17
CA SER A 182 17.75 59.67 5.19
C SER A 182 17.08 59.41 6.55
N PRO A 183 17.69 59.87 7.67
CA PRO A 183 17.09 59.74 9.01
C PRO A 183 15.65 60.26 9.09
N GLU A 184 15.33 61.34 8.34
CA GLU A 184 13.99 61.90 8.27
C GLU A 184 13.02 61.00 7.54
N GLN A 185 13.46 60.35 6.43
CA GLN A 185 12.66 59.37 5.72
C GLN A 185 12.39 58.10 6.56
N ILE A 186 13.38 57.64 7.31
CA ILE A 186 13.22 56.52 8.25
C ILE A 186 12.17 56.89 9.32
N ALA A 187 12.29 58.06 9.92
CA ALA A 187 11.34 58.53 10.93
C ALA A 187 9.88 58.64 10.35
N ALA A 188 9.73 59.14 9.14
CA ALA A 188 8.43 59.24 8.48
C ALA A 188 7.83 57.84 8.21
N ARG A 189 8.63 56.86 7.74
CA ARG A 189 8.18 55.49 7.51
C ARG A 189 7.78 54.78 8.80
N LYS A 190 8.56 55.00 9.87
CA LYS A 190 8.23 54.47 11.21
C LYS A 190 6.91 55.06 11.71
N ALA A 191 6.75 56.39 11.65
CA ALA A 191 5.49 57.05 12.02
C ALA A 191 4.28 56.53 11.28
N ARG A 192 4.44 56.20 9.96
CA ARG A 192 3.39 55.56 9.14
C ARG A 192 3.06 54.15 9.69
N ALA A 193 4.05 53.34 9.99
CA ALA A 193 3.84 51.99 10.51
C ALA A 193 3.17 52.04 11.91
N ASP A 194 3.61 52.94 12.78
CA ASP A 194 3.02 53.13 14.11
C ASP A 194 1.57 53.58 14.04
N GLU A 195 1.23 54.47 13.10
CA GLU A 195 -0.14 54.93 12.86
C GLU A 195 -1.05 53.82 12.36
N VAL A 196 -0.57 53.02 11.39
CA VAL A 196 -1.28 51.81 10.91
C VAL A 196 -1.56 50.83 12.03
N ALA A 197 -0.53 50.55 12.86
CA ALA A 197 -0.67 49.67 14.00
C ALA A 197 -1.68 50.21 15.02
N ARG A 198 -1.70 51.54 15.25
CA ARG A 198 -2.65 52.17 16.16
C ARG A 198 -4.09 52.03 15.64
N GLN A 199 -4.32 52.29 14.34
CA GLN A 199 -5.65 52.16 13.75
C GLN A 199 -6.15 50.70 13.78
N LEU A 200 -5.29 49.71 13.53
CA LEU A 200 -5.64 48.31 13.64
C LEU A 200 -6.04 47.94 15.07
N ARG A 201 -5.33 48.42 16.08
CA ARG A 201 -5.68 48.20 17.50
C ARG A 201 -7.03 48.81 17.88
N THR A 202 -7.47 49.86 17.17
CA THR A 202 -8.77 50.48 17.40
C THR A 202 -9.90 49.89 16.53
N GLY A 203 -9.62 48.79 15.81
CA GLY A 203 -10.62 48.02 15.07
C GLY A 203 -10.73 48.36 13.59
N ALA A 204 -9.74 49.04 13.00
CA ALA A 204 -9.71 49.23 11.57
C ALA A 204 -9.62 47.90 10.80
N ASP A 205 -10.26 47.81 9.65
CA ASP A 205 -10.25 46.65 8.78
C ASP A 205 -8.83 46.37 8.23
N PHE A 206 -8.29 45.22 8.55
CA PHE A 206 -6.90 44.85 8.20
C PHE A 206 -6.68 44.85 6.70
N ALA A 207 -7.59 44.23 5.92
CA ALA A 207 -7.45 44.11 4.47
C ALA A 207 -7.45 45.47 3.78
N LYS A 208 -8.31 46.43 4.23
CA LYS A 208 -8.31 47.79 3.73
C LYS A 208 -7.03 48.53 4.09
N MET A 209 -6.54 48.34 5.31
CA MET A 209 -5.27 48.95 5.74
C MET A 209 -4.09 48.38 4.94
N ALA A 210 -4.05 47.06 4.71
CA ALA A 210 -3.05 46.42 3.87
C ALA A 210 -3.06 46.97 2.45
N THR A 211 -4.22 47.07 1.82
CA THR A 211 -4.37 47.62 0.46
C THR A 211 -3.91 49.07 0.36
N THR A 212 -4.12 49.87 1.43
CA THR A 212 -3.81 51.31 1.42
C THR A 212 -2.36 51.60 1.80
N TYR A 213 -1.81 50.86 2.71
CA TYR A 213 -0.55 51.24 3.37
C TYR A 213 0.59 50.22 3.19
N SER A 214 0.33 48.99 2.71
CA SER A 214 1.36 47.98 2.56
C SER A 214 2.15 48.16 1.26
N ASP A 215 3.45 48.06 1.36
CA ASP A 215 4.39 47.97 0.24
C ASP A 215 4.68 46.50 -0.17
N SER A 216 3.91 45.52 0.35
CA SER A 216 4.01 44.11 0.01
C SER A 216 3.34 43.82 -1.35
N PRO A 217 3.84 42.88 -2.15
CA PRO A 217 3.14 42.40 -3.34
C PRO A 217 1.74 41.86 -3.07
N ASP A 218 1.49 41.36 -1.84
CA ASP A 218 0.20 40.81 -1.42
C ASP A 218 -0.77 41.89 -0.86
N ALA A 219 -0.38 43.16 -0.89
CA ALA A 219 -1.21 44.28 -0.39
C ALA A 219 -2.63 44.27 -0.98
N LEU A 220 -2.76 44.05 -2.29
CA LEU A 220 -4.04 44.01 -3.00
C LEU A 220 -4.92 42.81 -2.65
N LYS A 221 -4.34 41.77 -2.05
CA LYS A 221 -5.06 40.59 -1.55
C LYS A 221 -5.42 40.73 -0.05
N GLY A 222 -5.27 41.90 0.53
CA GLY A 222 -5.52 42.08 1.97
C GLY A 222 -4.36 41.74 2.88
N GLY A 223 -3.16 41.51 2.33
CA GLY A 223 -1.94 41.20 3.07
C GLY A 223 -1.75 39.74 3.42
N SER A 224 -2.58 38.82 2.89
CA SER A 224 -2.50 37.37 3.09
C SER A 224 -1.70 36.68 2.00
#